data_cbbf2e3aa05c4ace87b816e4cddc1976
#
_entry.id   cbbf2e3aa05c4ace87b816e4cddc1976
#
_cell.length_a   1.000
_cell.length_b   1.000
_cell.length_c   1.000
_cell.angle_alpha   90.00
_cell.angle_beta   90.00
_cell.angle_gamma   90.00
#
_symmetry.space_group_name_H-M   'P 1'
#
loop_
_entity.id
_entity.type
_entity.pdbx_description
1 polymer ?
#
loop_
_entity_poly.entity_id
_entity_poly.type
_entity_poly.pdbx_seq_one_letter_code
_entity_poly.pdbx_strand_id
1 'polypeptide(L)'
;VSRSLLPLVLALAFALPAFAESDESAPPASARLALAVADALRAAPAEAPVALSLSGSSPELRRAFGTLLAARLSAMNLGPVVLDVPPERAEAAAREQGARSLARLTLDVEGGELVARGDVLGTWVNFWSGRTPTRPPKPAAAVAEGVEADAAVLALAAVGTPSSGVTGPGPQQRRTVRLLGAVFARLETPLGALAAGDLDGDGREEVAALTEHEVVVFGADGRVLARRELEGAPAAATTREPFGALAVLTGPPRLAAWSTRYARGEVLVLDKAKGTLRPAGTLDAAPLGTAERGAFVPGQTVFAPEVRLADGRSLTVPAPFGTASFAAPRMLFVHADSTASLYARPASAPLKVSGLGAGSALGDLDGDGVPELLTTSPQLQPSPDVLRVLSLSSDAPMAHEPLWQGALPPGRALYVVTADLDGDKRREVVVGSWKPDGTSELFLLRQGAP
;
A
#
# COMPACT_ATOMS: atom_id res chain seq x y z
N VAL A 1 17.37 44.70 -84.73
CA VAL A 1 18.40 43.93 -84.03
C VAL A 1 17.71 43.16 -82.93
N SER A 2 17.32 41.94 -83.27
CA SER A 2 16.61 41.05 -82.35
C SER A 2 17.60 40.03 -81.77
N ARG A 3 17.68 39.91 -80.47
CA ARG A 3 18.42 38.84 -79.80
C ARG A 3 17.45 37.92 -79.14
N SER A 4 17.30 36.72 -79.65
CA SER A 4 16.61 35.59 -79.08
C SER A 4 17.44 35.00 -77.94
N LEU A 5 16.84 34.87 -76.76
CA LEU A 5 17.35 34.12 -75.66
C LEU A 5 16.54 32.80 -75.54
N LEU A 6 17.23 31.69 -75.77
CA LEU A 6 16.73 30.35 -75.50
C LEU A 6 16.76 30.09 -73.98
N PRO A 7 15.72 29.54 -73.34
CA PRO A 7 15.81 29.02 -71.98
C PRO A 7 16.36 27.61 -72.00
N LEU A 8 17.41 27.38 -71.24
CA LEU A 8 17.97 26.06 -70.93
C LEU A 8 17.07 25.40 -69.88
N VAL A 9 16.29 24.33 -70.24
CA VAL A 9 15.53 23.53 -69.29
C VAL A 9 16.46 22.49 -68.66
N LEU A 10 16.85 22.71 -67.45
CA LEU A 10 17.60 21.75 -66.62
C LEU A 10 16.62 20.73 -66.03
N ALA A 11 16.57 19.52 -66.59
CA ALA A 11 15.79 18.41 -66.04
C ALA A 11 16.53 17.83 -64.81
N LEU A 12 16.07 18.18 -63.61
CA LEU A 12 16.53 17.59 -62.39
C LEU A 12 15.76 16.25 -62.20
N ALA A 13 16.42 15.15 -62.50
CA ALA A 13 15.87 13.80 -62.19
C ALA A 13 15.96 13.61 -60.68
N PHE A 14 14.84 13.78 -60.01
CA PHE A 14 14.65 13.28 -58.61
C PHE A 14 14.58 11.76 -58.68
N ALA A 15 15.63 11.07 -58.24
CA ALA A 15 15.57 9.68 -57.88
C ALA A 15 14.72 9.59 -56.61
N LEU A 16 13.48 9.17 -56.75
CA LEU A 16 12.64 8.73 -55.63
C LEU A 16 13.33 7.50 -55.03
N PRO A 17 13.61 7.49 -53.71
CA PRO A 17 14.00 6.25 -53.06
C PRO A 17 12.83 5.27 -53.23
N ALA A 18 13.10 4.10 -53.78
CA ALA A 18 12.18 2.96 -53.72
C ALA A 18 11.82 2.76 -52.24
N PHE A 19 10.58 3.07 -51.92
CA PHE A 19 10.00 2.57 -50.66
C PHE A 19 10.11 1.07 -50.75
N ALA A 20 11.03 0.48 -49.98
CA ALA A 20 11.01 -0.93 -49.69
C ALA A 20 9.58 -1.26 -49.20
N GLU A 21 8.92 -2.17 -49.87
CA GLU A 21 7.69 -2.81 -49.37
C GLU A 21 8.01 -3.19 -47.96
N SER A 22 7.38 -2.49 -46.99
CA SER A 22 7.40 -2.91 -45.61
C SER A 22 6.77 -4.29 -45.60
N ASP A 23 7.60 -5.30 -45.34
CA ASP A 23 7.14 -6.61 -44.92
C ASP A 23 5.96 -6.38 -43.96
N GLU A 24 4.81 -6.94 -44.31
CA GLU A 24 3.59 -6.84 -43.49
C GLU A 24 3.85 -7.66 -42.25
N SER A 25 4.58 -7.03 -41.30
CA SER A 25 4.99 -7.68 -40.06
C SER A 25 3.74 -8.09 -39.30
N ALA A 26 3.64 -9.36 -38.98
CA ALA A 26 2.53 -9.92 -38.22
C ALA A 26 2.19 -9.02 -37.01
N PRO A 27 0.90 -8.79 -36.70
CA PRO A 27 0.53 -7.90 -35.61
C PRO A 27 1.18 -8.36 -34.29
N PRO A 28 1.53 -7.44 -33.40
CA PRO A 28 2.17 -7.75 -32.13
C PRO A 28 1.41 -8.84 -31.35
N ALA A 29 2.12 -9.67 -30.59
CA ALA A 29 1.54 -10.77 -29.85
C ALA A 29 0.41 -10.32 -28.90
N SER A 30 0.58 -9.16 -28.24
CA SER A 30 -0.46 -8.56 -27.40
C SER A 30 -1.74 -8.21 -28.19
N ALA A 31 -1.61 -7.78 -29.44
CA ALA A 31 -2.77 -7.49 -30.30
C ALA A 31 -3.44 -8.76 -30.82
N ARG A 32 -2.66 -9.80 -31.14
CA ARG A 32 -3.18 -11.14 -31.54
C ARG A 32 -3.95 -11.77 -30.38
N LEU A 33 -3.39 -11.74 -29.17
CA LEU A 33 -4.07 -12.25 -27.98
C LEU A 33 -5.34 -11.45 -27.67
N ALA A 34 -5.28 -10.11 -27.74
CA ALA A 34 -6.45 -9.28 -27.51
C ALA A 34 -7.60 -9.58 -28.49
N LEU A 35 -7.27 -9.91 -29.75
CA LEU A 35 -8.26 -10.35 -30.73
C LEU A 35 -8.84 -11.72 -30.36
N ALA A 36 -8.01 -12.72 -30.04
CA ALA A 36 -8.46 -14.06 -29.67
C ALA A 36 -9.37 -14.01 -28.41
N VAL A 37 -8.96 -13.27 -27.39
CA VAL A 37 -9.77 -13.08 -26.17
C VAL A 37 -11.07 -12.34 -26.47
N ALA A 38 -11.06 -11.32 -27.33
CA ALA A 38 -12.28 -10.60 -27.70
C ALA A 38 -13.27 -11.51 -28.45
N ASP A 39 -12.77 -12.37 -29.33
CA ASP A 39 -13.60 -13.37 -30.02
C ASP A 39 -14.15 -14.42 -29.06
N ALA A 40 -13.35 -14.89 -28.11
CA ALA A 40 -13.79 -15.79 -27.04
C ALA A 40 -14.88 -15.15 -26.16
N LEU A 41 -14.72 -13.89 -25.78
CA LEU A 41 -15.72 -13.13 -25.01
C LEU A 41 -17.01 -12.89 -25.80
N ARG A 42 -16.92 -12.70 -27.11
CA ARG A 42 -18.08 -12.61 -28.01
C ARG A 42 -18.83 -13.92 -28.15
N ALA A 43 -18.11 -15.03 -28.17
CA ALA A 43 -18.69 -16.37 -28.22
C ALA A 43 -19.30 -16.82 -26.90
N ALA A 44 -18.80 -16.26 -25.79
CA ALA A 44 -19.34 -16.46 -24.45
C ALA A 44 -20.71 -15.75 -24.30
N PRO A 45 -21.58 -16.19 -23.37
CA PRO A 45 -22.83 -15.51 -23.06
C PRO A 45 -22.60 -14.20 -22.27
N ALA A 46 -21.73 -13.33 -22.81
CA ALA A 46 -21.41 -12.03 -22.22
C ALA A 46 -22.37 -10.98 -22.76
N GLU A 47 -23.00 -10.24 -21.84
CA GLU A 47 -23.90 -9.13 -22.18
C GLU A 47 -23.19 -7.80 -21.98
N ALA A 48 -23.40 -6.86 -22.90
CA ALA A 48 -22.87 -5.50 -22.81
C ALA A 48 -23.64 -4.65 -21.76
N PRO A 49 -22.95 -3.77 -21.03
CA PRO A 49 -21.51 -3.51 -20.99
C PRO A 49 -20.71 -4.62 -20.30
N VAL A 50 -19.50 -4.90 -20.77
CA VAL A 50 -18.58 -5.90 -20.19
C VAL A 50 -17.52 -5.22 -19.37
N ALA A 51 -17.46 -5.49 -18.07
CA ALA A 51 -16.37 -5.08 -17.21
C ALA A 51 -15.16 -6.00 -17.39
N LEU A 52 -13.95 -5.43 -17.39
CA LEU A 52 -12.68 -6.13 -17.52
C LEU A 52 -11.89 -5.99 -16.23
N SER A 53 -11.62 -7.07 -15.54
CA SER A 53 -10.68 -7.14 -14.42
C SER A 53 -9.46 -7.92 -14.86
N LEU A 54 -8.31 -7.26 -14.92
CA LEU A 54 -7.06 -7.84 -15.40
C LEU A 54 -6.08 -8.02 -14.24
N SER A 55 -5.52 -9.23 -14.14
CA SER A 55 -4.45 -9.58 -13.19
C SER A 55 -3.25 -10.18 -13.94
N GLY A 56 -2.15 -10.46 -13.26
CA GLY A 56 -0.92 -11.01 -13.86
C GLY A 56 0.33 -10.26 -13.37
N SER A 57 1.49 -10.81 -13.66
CA SER A 57 2.79 -10.42 -13.10
C SER A 57 3.29 -9.04 -13.57
N SER A 58 3.02 -8.62 -14.81
CA SER A 58 3.50 -7.33 -15.36
C SER A 58 2.38 -6.28 -15.45
N PRO A 59 2.46 -5.16 -14.68
CA PRO A 59 1.49 -4.06 -14.75
C PRO A 59 1.45 -3.38 -16.12
N GLU A 60 2.61 -3.23 -16.76
CA GLU A 60 2.75 -2.60 -18.08
C GLU A 60 2.09 -3.44 -19.16
N LEU A 61 2.34 -4.75 -19.13
CA LEU A 61 1.73 -5.70 -20.05
C LEU A 61 0.20 -5.75 -19.87
N ARG A 62 -0.29 -5.77 -18.63
CA ARG A 62 -1.72 -5.71 -18.32
C ARG A 62 -2.39 -4.44 -18.85
N ARG A 63 -1.72 -3.27 -18.66
CA ARG A 63 -2.25 -1.99 -19.15
C ARG A 63 -2.29 -1.95 -20.67
N ALA A 64 -1.20 -2.34 -21.32
CA ALA A 64 -1.14 -2.40 -22.80
C ALA A 64 -2.19 -3.34 -23.37
N PHE A 65 -2.26 -4.56 -22.85
CA PHE A 65 -3.26 -5.56 -23.26
C PHE A 65 -4.68 -5.10 -22.98
N GLY A 66 -4.96 -4.53 -21.80
CA GLY A 66 -6.28 -4.01 -21.44
C GLY A 66 -6.77 -2.93 -22.37
N THR A 67 -5.89 -2.02 -22.80
CA THR A 67 -6.22 -1.00 -23.79
C THR A 67 -6.58 -1.60 -25.15
N LEU A 68 -5.78 -2.58 -25.62
CA LEU A 68 -6.03 -3.25 -26.89
C LEU A 68 -7.33 -4.07 -26.85
N LEU A 69 -7.56 -4.82 -25.77
CA LEU A 69 -8.77 -5.60 -25.58
C LEU A 69 -10.01 -4.69 -25.50
N ALA A 70 -9.96 -3.60 -24.75
CA ALA A 70 -11.04 -2.63 -24.67
C ALA A 70 -11.37 -2.02 -26.05
N ALA A 71 -10.34 -1.66 -26.83
CA ALA A 71 -10.55 -1.17 -28.19
C ALA A 71 -11.26 -2.20 -29.08
N ARG A 72 -10.89 -3.49 -29.00
CA ARG A 72 -11.53 -4.58 -29.75
C ARG A 72 -12.98 -4.81 -29.32
N LEU A 73 -13.25 -4.87 -28.02
CA LEU A 73 -14.60 -5.02 -27.49
C LEU A 73 -15.51 -3.84 -27.85
N SER A 74 -14.96 -2.61 -27.87
CA SER A 74 -15.68 -1.42 -28.35
C SER A 74 -16.08 -1.57 -29.81
N ALA A 75 -15.17 -2.04 -30.66
CA ALA A 75 -15.46 -2.31 -32.08
C ALA A 75 -16.54 -3.40 -32.27
N MET A 76 -16.70 -4.29 -31.29
CA MET A 76 -17.74 -5.33 -31.28
C MET A 76 -19.04 -4.89 -30.59
N ASN A 77 -19.17 -3.63 -30.18
CA ASN A 77 -20.32 -3.05 -29.45
C ASN A 77 -20.57 -3.72 -28.07
N LEU A 78 -19.54 -4.24 -27.43
CA LEU A 78 -19.64 -4.87 -26.10
C LEU A 78 -19.44 -3.87 -24.94
N GLY A 79 -19.22 -2.59 -25.21
CA GLY A 79 -19.17 -1.51 -24.25
C GLY A 79 -18.20 -1.80 -23.08
N PRO A 80 -16.89 -1.94 -23.31
CA PRO A 80 -15.96 -2.38 -22.29
C PRO A 80 -15.77 -1.31 -21.21
N VAL A 81 -15.66 -1.78 -19.96
CA VAL A 81 -15.35 -0.97 -18.79
C VAL A 81 -14.12 -1.58 -18.11
N VAL A 82 -12.96 -0.97 -18.25
CA VAL A 82 -11.73 -1.46 -17.60
C VAL A 82 -11.76 -1.08 -16.13
N LEU A 83 -11.68 -2.08 -15.26
CA LEU A 83 -11.68 -1.90 -13.80
C LEU A 83 -10.24 -1.82 -13.30
N ASP A 84 -9.92 -0.74 -12.59
CA ASP A 84 -8.66 -0.57 -11.87
C ASP A 84 -8.89 -0.81 -10.38
N VAL A 85 -9.29 -2.03 -10.06
CA VAL A 85 -9.56 -2.48 -8.68
C VAL A 85 -9.00 -3.88 -8.47
N PRO A 86 -8.69 -4.27 -7.22
CA PRO A 86 -8.28 -5.63 -6.90
C PRO A 86 -9.35 -6.66 -7.32
N PRO A 87 -8.94 -7.88 -7.72
CA PRO A 87 -9.86 -8.90 -8.23
C PRO A 87 -11.04 -9.22 -7.31
N GLU A 88 -10.84 -9.18 -5.99
CA GLU A 88 -11.87 -9.40 -4.98
C GLU A 88 -12.96 -8.30 -4.94
N ARG A 89 -12.67 -7.11 -5.47
CA ARG A 89 -13.63 -6.00 -5.59
C ARG A 89 -14.21 -5.85 -6.99
N ALA A 90 -13.70 -6.60 -7.95
CA ALA A 90 -14.07 -6.45 -9.36
C ALA A 90 -15.57 -6.63 -9.58
N GLU A 91 -16.23 -7.58 -8.89
CA GLU A 91 -17.66 -7.82 -9.04
C GLU A 91 -18.50 -6.63 -8.50
N ALA A 92 -18.13 -6.08 -7.35
CA ALA A 92 -18.82 -4.91 -6.79
C ALA A 92 -18.63 -3.69 -7.69
N ALA A 93 -17.42 -3.42 -8.14
CA ALA A 93 -17.11 -2.32 -9.04
C ALA A 93 -17.81 -2.44 -10.40
N ALA A 94 -17.90 -3.66 -10.97
CA ALA A 94 -18.63 -3.91 -12.20
C ALA A 94 -20.11 -3.56 -12.06
N ARG A 95 -20.73 -3.93 -10.93
CA ARG A 95 -22.13 -3.60 -10.62
C ARG A 95 -22.35 -2.09 -10.48
N GLU A 96 -21.46 -1.41 -9.75
CA GLU A 96 -21.53 0.05 -9.54
C GLU A 96 -21.43 0.81 -10.87
N GLN A 97 -20.66 0.31 -11.82
CA GLN A 97 -20.52 0.89 -13.15
C GLN A 97 -21.59 0.41 -14.16
N GLY A 98 -22.58 -0.37 -13.70
CA GLY A 98 -23.69 -0.83 -14.52
C GLY A 98 -23.32 -1.88 -15.56
N ALA A 99 -22.17 -2.56 -15.39
CA ALA A 99 -21.79 -3.65 -16.27
C ALA A 99 -22.73 -4.85 -16.09
N ARG A 100 -23.03 -5.52 -17.20
CA ARG A 100 -23.87 -6.74 -17.21
C ARG A 100 -23.08 -8.01 -17.16
N SER A 101 -21.81 -7.96 -17.57
CA SER A 101 -20.88 -9.09 -17.47
C SER A 101 -19.55 -8.61 -16.94
N LEU A 102 -18.82 -9.49 -16.26
CA LEU A 102 -17.48 -9.27 -15.77
C LEU A 102 -16.57 -10.36 -16.32
N ALA A 103 -15.56 -9.99 -17.11
CA ALA A 103 -14.48 -10.86 -17.51
C ALA A 103 -13.30 -10.65 -16.54
N ARG A 104 -12.93 -11.71 -15.79
CA ARG A 104 -11.74 -11.73 -14.93
C ARG A 104 -10.67 -12.53 -15.66
N LEU A 105 -9.58 -11.85 -16.03
CA LEU A 105 -8.51 -12.44 -16.83
C LEU A 105 -7.18 -12.27 -16.11
N THR A 106 -6.41 -13.35 -16.06
CA THR A 106 -5.00 -13.35 -15.64
C THR A 106 -4.13 -13.44 -16.88
N LEU A 107 -3.15 -12.55 -16.99
CA LEU A 107 -2.25 -12.43 -18.11
C LEU A 107 -0.83 -12.77 -17.67
N ASP A 108 -0.25 -13.82 -18.23
CA ASP A 108 1.10 -14.28 -17.90
C ASP A 108 1.88 -14.71 -19.15
N VAL A 109 3.21 -14.78 -19.03
CA VAL A 109 4.08 -15.35 -20.05
C VAL A 109 4.59 -16.69 -19.53
N GLU A 110 4.15 -17.78 -20.17
CA GLU A 110 4.48 -19.14 -19.81
C GLU A 110 5.12 -19.88 -20.98
N GLY A 111 6.31 -20.43 -20.80
CA GLY A 111 6.97 -21.24 -21.82
C GLY A 111 7.24 -20.55 -23.17
N GLY A 112 7.29 -19.22 -23.18
CA GLY A 112 7.46 -18.44 -24.42
C GLY A 112 6.14 -18.04 -25.09
N GLU A 113 5.01 -18.33 -24.47
CA GLU A 113 3.68 -17.90 -24.92
C GLU A 113 3.11 -16.85 -24.00
N LEU A 114 2.44 -15.84 -24.56
CA LEU A 114 1.60 -14.91 -23.84
C LEU A 114 0.20 -15.51 -23.72
N VAL A 115 -0.23 -15.76 -22.48
CA VAL A 115 -1.47 -16.48 -22.17
C VAL A 115 -2.41 -15.59 -21.37
N ALA A 116 -3.69 -15.57 -21.76
CA ALA A 116 -4.78 -14.99 -20.98
C ALA A 116 -5.74 -16.09 -20.54
N ARG A 117 -5.93 -16.25 -19.23
CA ARG A 117 -6.85 -17.22 -18.64
C ARG A 117 -7.82 -16.54 -17.71
N GLY A 118 -9.03 -17.05 -17.62
CA GLY A 118 -10.01 -16.52 -16.71
C GLY A 118 -11.43 -16.99 -16.93
N ASP A 119 -12.36 -16.22 -16.41
CA ASP A 119 -13.78 -16.54 -16.48
C ASP A 119 -14.64 -15.31 -16.81
N VAL A 120 -15.84 -15.58 -17.28
CA VAL A 120 -16.89 -14.59 -17.51
C VAL A 120 -17.99 -14.80 -16.50
N LEU A 121 -18.32 -13.79 -15.75
CA LEU A 121 -19.40 -13.76 -14.77
C LEU A 121 -20.50 -12.82 -15.26
N GLY A 122 -21.75 -13.24 -15.10
CA GLY A 122 -22.89 -12.32 -15.13
C GLY A 122 -22.98 -11.56 -13.81
N THR A 123 -23.08 -10.24 -13.88
CA THR A 123 -23.19 -9.38 -12.67
C THR A 123 -24.65 -9.05 -12.33
N TRP A 124 -25.60 -9.78 -12.88
CA TRP A 124 -27.03 -9.54 -12.68
C TRP A 124 -27.40 -9.57 -11.20
N VAL A 125 -27.90 -8.46 -10.74
CA VAL A 125 -28.58 -8.36 -9.45
C VAL A 125 -30.09 -8.50 -9.77
N ASN A 126 -30.66 -9.67 -9.48
CA ASN A 126 -32.09 -9.73 -9.31
C ASN A 126 -32.44 -8.85 -8.10
N PHE A 127 -33.38 -7.92 -8.24
CA PHE A 127 -33.87 -7.04 -7.17
C PHE A 127 -34.17 -7.80 -5.86
N TRP A 128 -34.50 -9.09 -5.95
CA TRP A 128 -34.79 -9.98 -4.84
C TRP A 128 -33.56 -10.69 -4.25
N SER A 129 -32.42 -10.71 -4.92
CA SER A 129 -31.22 -11.42 -4.47
C SER A 129 -30.49 -10.73 -3.32
N GLY A 130 -30.79 -9.45 -3.03
CA GLY A 130 -30.23 -8.74 -1.87
C GLY A 130 -30.74 -9.20 -0.50
N ARG A 131 -31.68 -10.14 -0.45
CA ARG A 131 -32.30 -10.64 0.80
C ARG A 131 -31.95 -12.08 1.16
N THR A 132 -31.21 -12.79 0.33
CA THR A 132 -30.75 -14.17 0.60
C THR A 132 -29.25 -14.24 0.44
N PRO A 133 -28.52 -14.94 1.35
CA PRO A 133 -27.08 -15.17 1.18
C PRO A 133 -26.88 -15.95 -0.13
N THR A 134 -26.40 -15.24 -1.15
CA THR A 134 -26.23 -15.79 -2.47
C THR A 134 -24.99 -16.66 -2.54
N ARG A 135 -25.17 -17.88 -3.03
CA ARG A 135 -24.10 -18.74 -3.52
C ARG A 135 -23.24 -17.93 -4.49
N PRO A 136 -21.90 -18.02 -4.43
CA PRO A 136 -21.04 -17.29 -5.37
C PRO A 136 -21.50 -17.58 -6.81
N PRO A 137 -21.57 -16.57 -7.68
CA PRO A 137 -22.02 -16.74 -9.05
C PRO A 137 -21.15 -17.79 -9.75
N LYS A 138 -21.77 -18.72 -10.43
CA LYS A 138 -21.04 -19.68 -11.27
C LYS A 138 -20.52 -18.95 -12.51
N PRO A 139 -19.27 -19.19 -12.92
CA PRO A 139 -18.79 -18.71 -14.21
C PRO A 139 -19.74 -19.14 -15.33
N ALA A 140 -20.08 -18.19 -16.19
CA ALA A 140 -20.90 -18.46 -17.37
C ALA A 140 -20.07 -19.08 -18.48
N ALA A 141 -18.80 -18.73 -18.58
CA ALA A 141 -17.82 -19.30 -19.51
C ALA A 141 -16.40 -19.19 -18.94
N ALA A 142 -15.51 -20.05 -19.39
CA ALA A 142 -14.07 -19.93 -19.18
C ALA A 142 -13.41 -19.40 -20.46
N VAL A 143 -12.35 -18.62 -20.31
CA VAL A 143 -11.50 -18.10 -21.38
C VAL A 143 -10.09 -18.61 -21.15
N ALA A 144 -9.46 -19.18 -22.17
CA ALA A 144 -8.08 -19.62 -22.12
C ALA A 144 -7.50 -19.50 -23.54
N GLU A 145 -6.78 -18.41 -23.78
CA GLU A 145 -6.16 -18.09 -25.07
C GLU A 145 -4.67 -17.87 -24.90
N GLY A 146 -3.87 -18.33 -25.86
CA GLY A 146 -2.42 -18.18 -25.87
C GLY A 146 -1.90 -17.84 -27.25
N VAL A 147 -0.84 -17.06 -27.31
CA VAL A 147 -0.11 -16.73 -28.54
C VAL A 147 1.38 -16.72 -28.27
N GLU A 148 2.19 -17.08 -29.26
CA GLU A 148 3.64 -16.98 -29.16
C GLU A 148 4.05 -15.53 -28.81
N ALA A 149 4.85 -15.36 -27.75
CA ALA A 149 5.30 -14.08 -27.27
C ALA A 149 6.38 -13.51 -28.19
N ASP A 150 6.22 -12.26 -28.60
CA ASP A 150 7.22 -11.53 -29.35
C ASP A 150 8.21 -10.78 -28.42
N ALA A 151 9.26 -10.23 -29.01
CA ALA A 151 10.27 -9.50 -28.27
C ALA A 151 9.70 -8.30 -27.47
N ALA A 152 8.64 -7.68 -27.96
CA ALA A 152 7.99 -6.55 -27.29
C ALA A 152 7.24 -7.03 -26.02
N VAL A 153 6.52 -8.14 -26.10
CA VAL A 153 5.85 -8.78 -24.95
C VAL A 153 6.88 -9.27 -23.94
N LEU A 154 7.97 -9.92 -24.40
CA LEU A 154 9.04 -10.39 -23.53
C LEU A 154 9.74 -9.22 -22.82
N ALA A 155 9.94 -8.10 -23.51
CA ALA A 155 10.48 -6.89 -22.89
C ALA A 155 9.54 -6.30 -21.82
N LEU A 156 8.23 -6.24 -22.11
CA LEU A 156 7.23 -5.77 -21.14
C LEU A 156 7.05 -6.74 -19.96
N ALA A 157 7.20 -8.04 -20.19
CA ALA A 157 7.20 -9.05 -19.14
C ALA A 157 8.50 -9.02 -18.31
N ALA A 158 9.65 -8.76 -18.96
CA ALA A 158 10.95 -8.67 -18.30
C ALA A 158 11.12 -7.39 -17.47
N VAL A 159 10.38 -6.34 -17.73
CA VAL A 159 10.31 -5.16 -16.84
C VAL A 159 9.71 -5.52 -15.48
N GLY A 160 8.96 -6.63 -15.39
CA GLY A 160 8.50 -7.22 -14.13
C GLY A 160 9.46 -8.27 -13.51
N THR A 161 10.51 -8.68 -14.24
CA THR A 161 11.57 -9.57 -13.74
C THR A 161 12.88 -8.77 -13.67
N PRO A 162 13.59 -8.72 -12.54
CA PRO A 162 14.84 -7.98 -12.47
C PRO A 162 15.83 -8.57 -13.47
N SER A 163 16.14 -7.79 -14.49
CA SER A 163 17.13 -8.13 -15.52
C SER A 163 18.51 -8.26 -14.88
N SER A 164 19.04 -9.45 -14.85
CA SER A 164 20.45 -9.73 -14.51
C SER A 164 21.34 -9.17 -15.63
N GLY A 165 21.82 -7.93 -15.47
CA GLY A 165 22.81 -7.42 -16.42
C GLY A 165 23.03 -5.91 -16.43
N VAL A 166 23.34 -5.30 -15.29
CA VAL A 166 24.16 -4.08 -15.24
C VAL A 166 25.07 -4.22 -14.03
N THR A 167 26.39 -4.23 -14.23
CA THR A 167 27.43 -4.15 -13.20
C THR A 167 27.44 -2.74 -12.60
N GLY A 168 26.44 -2.44 -11.78
CA GLY A 168 26.49 -1.46 -10.71
C GLY A 168 26.86 -2.14 -9.40
N PRO A 169 27.09 -1.44 -8.27
CA PRO A 169 27.32 -2.08 -6.99
C PRO A 169 26.23 -3.12 -6.79
N GLY A 170 26.63 -4.39 -6.60
CA GLY A 170 25.79 -5.59 -6.80
C GLY A 170 24.43 -5.50 -6.13
N PRO A 171 23.38 -6.13 -6.71
CA PRO A 171 22.08 -6.16 -6.11
C PRO A 171 22.21 -6.72 -4.70
N GLN A 172 21.92 -5.90 -3.70
CA GLN A 172 21.73 -6.43 -2.35
C GLN A 172 20.62 -7.46 -2.48
N GLN A 173 20.94 -8.72 -2.24
CA GLN A 173 19.98 -9.82 -2.29
C GLN A 173 18.84 -9.47 -1.34
N ARG A 174 17.65 -9.23 -1.87
CA ARG A 174 16.44 -9.05 -1.06
C ARG A 174 16.34 -10.26 -0.14
N ARG A 175 16.41 -10.01 1.15
CA ARG A 175 16.25 -11.07 2.14
C ARG A 175 14.76 -11.44 2.16
N THR A 176 14.48 -12.73 2.23
CA THR A 176 13.12 -13.23 2.33
C THR A 176 12.53 -12.80 3.68
N VAL A 177 11.46 -12.03 3.67
CA VAL A 177 10.71 -11.70 4.89
C VAL A 177 9.90 -12.91 5.31
N ARG A 178 10.16 -13.44 6.51
CA ARG A 178 9.41 -14.55 7.12
C ARG A 178 9.06 -14.15 8.55
N LEU A 179 7.82 -13.84 8.81
CA LEU A 179 7.37 -13.40 10.13
C LEU A 179 6.58 -14.50 10.83
N LEU A 180 6.91 -14.73 12.10
CA LEU A 180 6.23 -15.66 12.99
C LEU A 180 5.58 -14.89 14.14
N GLY A 181 4.29 -15.06 14.31
CA GLY A 181 3.49 -14.27 15.24
C GLY A 181 3.24 -14.92 16.59
N ALA A 182 3.26 -14.10 17.64
CA ALA A 182 2.85 -14.48 19.00
C ALA A 182 2.23 -13.29 19.73
N VAL A 183 1.41 -13.55 20.73
CA VAL A 183 0.91 -12.51 21.65
C VAL A 183 2.11 -11.94 22.41
N PHE A 184 2.26 -10.63 22.38
CA PHE A 184 3.35 -9.89 23.02
C PHE A 184 2.93 -9.37 24.40
N ALA A 185 1.80 -8.66 24.44
CA ALA A 185 1.28 -8.08 25.67
C ALA A 185 -0.24 -7.86 25.57
N ARG A 186 -0.89 -7.65 26.72
CA ARG A 186 -2.31 -7.28 26.81
C ARG A 186 -2.48 -6.06 27.69
N LEU A 187 -3.45 -5.23 27.31
CA LEU A 187 -3.89 -4.05 28.04
C LEU A 187 -5.39 -4.18 28.34
N GLU A 188 -5.76 -3.84 29.55
CA GLU A 188 -7.16 -3.91 30.01
C GLU A 188 -8.06 -2.84 29.38
N THR A 189 -7.47 -1.88 28.67
CA THR A 189 -8.15 -0.73 28.07
C THR A 189 -7.78 -0.57 26.60
N PRO A 190 -8.62 0.14 25.83
CA PRO A 190 -8.33 0.40 24.42
C PRO A 190 -7.07 1.23 24.23
N LEU A 191 -6.28 0.85 23.22
CA LEU A 191 -5.06 1.52 22.80
C LEU A 191 -5.37 2.81 22.02
N GLY A 192 -4.68 3.91 22.33
CA GLY A 192 -4.80 5.20 21.64
C GLY A 192 -3.62 5.56 20.73
N ALA A 193 -2.44 4.98 20.97
CA ALA A 193 -1.25 5.08 20.12
C ALA A 193 -0.22 4.01 20.45
N LEU A 194 0.71 3.76 19.54
CA LEU A 194 1.82 2.82 19.69
C LEU A 194 3.10 3.45 19.11
N ALA A 195 4.23 3.27 19.79
CA ALA A 195 5.55 3.68 19.30
C ALA A 195 6.61 2.67 19.72
N ALA A 196 7.74 2.66 19.02
CA ALA A 196 8.90 1.87 19.40
C ALA A 196 10.20 2.69 19.22
N GLY A 197 11.21 2.35 20.00
CA GLY A 197 12.54 2.94 19.94
C GLY A 197 13.32 2.69 21.21
N ASP A 198 14.63 2.88 21.14
CA ASP A 198 15.55 2.71 22.27
C ASP A 198 15.33 3.82 23.33
N LEU A 199 14.64 3.47 24.43
CA LEU A 199 14.26 4.40 25.49
C LEU A 199 15.26 4.43 26.65
N ASP A 200 16.12 3.43 26.78
CA ASP A 200 17.10 3.35 27.85
C ASP A 200 18.56 3.43 27.38
N GLY A 201 18.80 3.46 26.07
CA GLY A 201 20.10 3.64 25.47
C GLY A 201 20.95 2.36 25.44
N ASP A 202 20.34 1.17 25.57
CA ASP A 202 21.06 -0.09 25.57
C ASP A 202 21.24 -0.72 24.16
N GLY A 203 20.69 -0.06 23.14
CA GLY A 203 20.77 -0.47 21.74
C GLY A 203 19.68 -1.45 21.29
N ARG A 204 18.74 -1.78 22.17
CA ARG A 204 17.50 -2.50 21.87
C ARG A 204 16.33 -1.55 21.96
N GLU A 205 15.33 -1.78 21.15
CA GLU A 205 14.16 -0.90 21.17
C GLU A 205 13.09 -1.44 22.14
N GLU A 206 12.44 -0.55 22.88
CA GLU A 206 11.26 -0.81 23.68
C GLU A 206 10.01 -0.49 22.88
N VAL A 207 8.89 -1.10 23.29
CA VAL A 207 7.55 -0.79 22.79
C VAL A 207 6.80 0.03 23.81
N ALA A 208 6.32 1.20 23.42
CA ALA A 208 5.48 2.05 24.26
C ALA A 208 4.04 2.06 23.72
N ALA A 209 3.08 1.90 24.60
CA ALA A 209 1.66 1.95 24.33
C ALA A 209 1.01 3.09 25.11
N LEU A 210 0.16 3.86 24.43
CA LEU A 210 -0.66 4.90 25.05
C LEU A 210 -2.11 4.42 25.08
N THR A 211 -2.72 4.42 26.23
CA THR A 211 -4.18 4.26 26.40
C THR A 211 -4.83 5.65 26.53
N GLU A 212 -6.06 5.68 26.99
CA GLU A 212 -6.75 6.97 27.23
C GLU A 212 -6.04 7.85 28.26
N HIS A 213 -5.50 7.23 29.32
CA HIS A 213 -4.95 7.94 30.47
C HIS A 213 -3.55 7.49 30.89
N GLU A 214 -3.03 6.42 30.33
CA GLU A 214 -1.80 5.80 30.77
C GLU A 214 -0.82 5.53 29.62
N VAL A 215 0.47 5.66 29.91
CA VAL A 215 1.57 5.17 29.07
C VAL A 215 2.18 3.94 29.72
N VAL A 216 2.34 2.88 28.95
CA VAL A 216 2.97 1.62 29.36
C VAL A 216 4.16 1.34 28.43
N VAL A 217 5.32 1.04 29.00
CA VAL A 217 6.52 0.64 28.27
C VAL A 217 6.79 -0.82 28.50
N PHE A 218 7.04 -1.56 27.42
CA PHE A 218 7.32 -2.99 27.41
C PHE A 218 8.74 -3.24 26.91
N GLY A 219 9.45 -4.17 27.52
CA GLY A 219 10.71 -4.70 27.01
C GLY A 219 10.50 -5.71 25.88
N ALA A 220 11.61 -6.18 25.30
CA ALA A 220 11.62 -7.14 24.19
C ALA A 220 10.87 -8.45 24.43
N ASP A 221 10.66 -8.83 25.69
CA ASP A 221 9.93 -10.04 26.11
C ASP A 221 8.45 -9.78 26.39
N GLY A 222 7.96 -8.54 26.17
CA GLY A 222 6.57 -8.15 26.44
C GLY A 222 6.27 -7.85 27.91
N ARG A 223 7.26 -7.90 28.79
CA ARG A 223 7.09 -7.50 30.19
C ARG A 223 7.01 -6.01 30.33
N VAL A 224 6.17 -5.54 31.25
CA VAL A 224 6.09 -4.11 31.59
C VAL A 224 7.36 -3.68 32.30
N LEU A 225 8.06 -2.71 31.70
CA LEU A 225 9.23 -2.04 32.28
C LEU A 225 8.83 -0.85 33.15
N ALA A 226 7.82 -0.09 32.71
CA ALA A 226 7.33 1.06 33.45
C ALA A 226 5.89 1.40 33.03
N ARG A 227 5.17 2.07 33.96
CA ARG A 227 3.84 2.63 33.74
C ARG A 227 3.76 4.04 34.27
N ARG A 228 2.93 4.88 33.66
CA ARG A 228 2.62 6.21 34.17
C ARG A 228 1.23 6.64 33.74
N GLU A 229 0.41 7.05 34.69
CA GLU A 229 -0.79 7.83 34.40
C GLU A 229 -0.39 9.22 33.95
N LEU A 230 -1.01 9.69 32.86
CA LEU A 230 -0.85 11.03 32.35
C LEU A 230 -1.60 12.02 33.24
N GLU A 231 -1.00 13.16 33.45
CA GLU A 231 -1.54 14.23 34.29
C GLU A 231 -1.73 15.52 33.47
N GLY A 232 -2.72 16.32 33.79
CA GLY A 232 -2.89 17.61 33.12
C GLY A 232 -4.31 18.13 33.15
N ALA A 233 -4.48 19.35 32.64
CA ALA A 233 -5.81 19.91 32.45
C ALA A 233 -6.55 19.11 31.32
N PRO A 234 -7.86 18.87 31.47
CA PRO A 234 -8.64 18.21 30.44
C PRO A 234 -8.66 19.04 29.16
N ALA A 235 -8.75 18.38 28.01
CA ALA A 235 -8.91 19.01 26.72
C ALA A 235 -10.30 19.68 26.61
N ALA A 236 -10.40 20.76 25.83
CA ALA A 236 -11.66 21.45 25.59
C ALA A 236 -12.66 20.61 24.76
N ALA A 237 -12.15 19.70 23.92
CA ALA A 237 -12.96 18.74 23.18
C ALA A 237 -12.25 17.39 23.18
N THR A 238 -12.96 16.35 23.64
CA THR A 238 -12.43 14.98 23.71
C THR A 238 -13.01 14.12 22.60
N THR A 239 -12.25 13.12 22.18
CA THR A 239 -12.72 12.09 21.23
C THR A 239 -13.60 11.07 21.94
N ARG A 240 -14.49 10.43 21.18
CA ARG A 240 -15.31 9.33 21.72
C ARG A 240 -14.46 8.08 22.02
N GLU A 241 -13.56 7.75 21.11
CA GLU A 241 -12.64 6.62 21.22
C GLU A 241 -11.29 7.13 21.73
N PRO A 242 -10.50 6.34 22.48
CA PRO A 242 -9.13 6.67 22.84
C PRO A 242 -8.32 6.98 21.57
N PHE A 243 -7.69 8.15 21.58
CA PHE A 243 -6.84 8.58 20.49
C PHE A 243 -5.71 9.43 21.05
N GLY A 244 -4.53 9.32 20.45
CA GLY A 244 -3.38 10.08 20.90
C GLY A 244 -2.22 10.01 19.94
N ALA A 245 -1.11 10.56 20.39
CA ALA A 245 0.16 10.56 19.70
C ALA A 245 1.27 10.07 20.65
N LEU A 246 2.13 9.21 20.14
CA LEU A 246 3.23 8.63 20.87
C LEU A 246 4.45 8.53 19.94
N ALA A 247 5.61 8.99 20.39
CA ALA A 247 6.85 8.90 19.62
C ALA A 247 8.08 8.88 20.53
N VAL A 248 9.10 8.13 20.13
CA VAL A 248 10.43 8.18 20.75
C VAL A 248 11.22 9.30 20.11
N LEU A 249 11.71 10.24 20.92
CA LEU A 249 12.45 11.41 20.45
C LEU A 249 13.93 11.10 20.29
N THR A 250 14.56 11.64 19.25
CA THR A 250 16.02 11.58 19.04
C THR A 250 16.78 12.53 19.99
N GLY A 251 18.05 12.23 20.23
CA GLY A 251 18.90 12.89 21.20
C GLY A 251 19.01 12.06 22.48
N PRO A 252 18.98 12.61 23.70
CA PRO A 252 18.81 11.75 24.86
C PRO A 252 17.45 11.05 24.76
N PRO A 253 17.39 9.71 24.96
CA PRO A 253 16.16 8.93 24.78
C PRO A 253 15.02 9.48 25.63
N ARG A 254 13.90 9.79 25.00
CA ARG A 254 12.69 10.32 25.65
C ARG A 254 11.45 9.87 24.91
N LEU A 255 10.39 9.68 25.64
CA LEU A 255 9.09 9.33 25.08
C LEU A 255 8.20 10.58 25.10
N ALA A 256 7.68 10.98 23.97
CA ALA A 256 6.67 12.04 23.84
C ALA A 256 5.29 11.39 23.77
N ALA A 257 4.38 11.73 24.68
CA ALA A 257 3.05 11.15 24.79
C ALA A 257 1.98 12.24 24.92
N TRP A 258 0.92 12.15 24.12
CA TRP A 258 -0.21 13.05 24.24
C TRP A 258 -1.53 12.31 23.93
N SER A 259 -2.35 12.11 24.95
CA SER A 259 -3.73 11.65 24.78
C SER A 259 -4.66 12.85 24.53
N THR A 260 -5.62 12.71 23.63
CA THR A 260 -6.63 13.74 23.35
C THR A 260 -7.55 14.06 24.56
N ARG A 261 -7.39 13.35 25.67
CA ARG A 261 -8.05 13.69 26.94
C ARG A 261 -7.47 14.92 27.62
N TYR A 262 -6.23 15.26 27.31
CA TYR A 262 -5.49 16.34 27.95
C TYR A 262 -5.20 17.48 26.99
N ALA A 263 -5.18 18.70 27.54
CA ALA A 263 -4.92 19.93 26.78
C ALA A 263 -3.48 20.01 26.23
N ARG A 264 -2.54 19.27 26.85
CA ARG A 264 -1.12 19.21 26.48
C ARG A 264 -0.61 17.80 26.65
N GLY A 265 0.46 17.47 25.92
CA GLY A 265 1.20 16.24 26.09
C GLY A 265 2.37 16.37 27.06
N GLU A 266 2.96 15.22 27.40
CA GLU A 266 4.12 15.11 28.28
C GLU A 266 5.33 14.55 27.52
N VAL A 267 6.52 14.99 27.92
CA VAL A 267 7.79 14.33 27.58
C VAL A 267 8.23 13.55 28.81
N LEU A 268 8.53 12.27 28.60
CA LEU A 268 8.84 11.31 29.67
C LEU A 268 10.24 10.71 29.46
N VAL A 269 10.91 10.39 30.56
CA VAL A 269 12.20 9.68 30.59
C VAL A 269 12.01 8.37 31.34
N LEU A 270 12.44 7.26 30.74
CA LEU A 270 12.43 5.95 31.36
C LEU A 270 13.57 5.85 32.37
N ASP A 271 13.24 5.54 33.63
CA ASP A 271 14.18 5.13 34.68
C ASP A 271 14.04 3.61 34.84
N LYS A 272 14.76 2.85 34.01
CA LYS A 272 14.69 1.38 33.99
C LYS A 272 15.02 0.76 35.35
N ALA A 273 15.96 1.34 36.10
CA ALA A 273 16.36 0.83 37.41
C ALA A 273 15.23 0.93 38.44
N LYS A 274 14.36 1.92 38.33
CA LYS A 274 13.21 2.12 39.23
C LYS A 274 11.89 1.61 38.63
N GLY A 275 11.86 1.23 37.36
CA GLY A 275 10.63 0.85 36.63
C GLY A 275 9.63 2.01 36.53
N THR A 276 10.11 3.25 36.33
CA THR A 276 9.25 4.44 36.32
C THR A 276 9.47 5.32 35.11
N LEU A 277 8.42 6.01 34.68
CA LEU A 277 8.45 7.09 33.70
C LEU A 277 8.38 8.44 34.41
N ARG A 278 9.42 9.27 34.29
CA ARG A 278 9.49 10.60 34.95
C ARG A 278 9.18 11.71 33.96
N PRO A 279 8.34 12.69 34.30
CA PRO A 279 8.09 13.84 33.44
C PRO A 279 9.38 14.66 33.27
N ALA A 280 9.64 15.06 32.02
CA ALA A 280 10.82 15.86 31.64
C ALA A 280 10.45 17.09 30.80
N GLY A 281 9.17 17.34 30.57
CA GLY A 281 8.67 18.51 29.84
C GLY A 281 7.24 18.34 29.40
N THR A 282 6.72 19.36 28.70
CA THR A 282 5.38 19.40 28.14
C THR A 282 5.44 19.53 26.61
N LEU A 283 4.39 19.14 25.91
CA LEU A 283 4.23 19.25 24.46
C LEU A 283 3.07 20.17 24.12
N ASP A 284 3.33 21.08 23.20
CA ASP A 284 2.31 21.97 22.61
C ASP A 284 1.91 21.55 21.17
N ALA A 285 2.56 20.50 20.63
CA ALA A 285 2.27 19.89 19.34
C ALA A 285 2.33 18.37 19.43
N ALA A 286 1.41 17.67 18.76
CA ALA A 286 1.33 16.22 18.79
C ALA A 286 2.59 15.59 18.17
N PRO A 287 3.26 14.64 18.86
CA PRO A 287 4.42 13.94 18.33
C PRO A 287 3.96 12.93 17.28
N LEU A 288 4.37 13.11 16.03
CA LEU A 288 4.04 12.18 14.92
C LEU A 288 5.19 11.23 14.61
N GLY A 289 6.41 11.65 14.88
CA GLY A 289 7.65 10.91 14.68
C GLY A 289 8.73 11.45 15.62
N THR A 290 9.98 11.04 15.38
CA THR A 290 11.11 11.40 16.24
C THR A 290 11.28 12.93 16.41
N ALA A 291 11.05 13.67 15.33
CA ALA A 291 11.11 15.13 15.32
C ALA A 291 9.87 15.79 14.68
N GLU A 292 9.04 15.03 13.99
CA GLU A 292 7.84 15.51 13.29
C GLU A 292 6.72 15.83 14.28
N ARG A 293 5.99 16.90 14.00
CA ARG A 293 4.92 17.41 14.85
C ARG A 293 3.68 17.73 14.06
N GLY A 294 2.52 17.52 14.66
CA GLY A 294 1.22 17.86 14.11
C GLY A 294 0.28 18.44 15.15
N ALA A 295 -0.99 18.54 14.80
CA ALA A 295 -2.05 18.95 15.71
C ALA A 295 -3.23 17.99 15.60
N PHE A 296 -3.94 17.76 16.70
CA PHE A 296 -5.22 17.04 16.66
C PHE A 296 -6.31 17.91 16.09
N VAL A 297 -7.25 17.32 15.36
CA VAL A 297 -8.53 17.97 15.06
C VAL A 297 -9.43 17.82 16.30
N PRO A 298 -9.87 18.92 16.94
CA PRO A 298 -10.63 18.83 18.18
C PRO A 298 -11.88 17.93 18.07
N GLY A 299 -12.04 16.99 19.00
CA GLY A 299 -13.17 16.06 19.04
C GLY A 299 -13.17 14.96 17.98
N GLN A 300 -12.11 14.84 17.17
CA GLN A 300 -12.00 13.83 16.14
C GLN A 300 -10.77 12.94 16.36
N THR A 301 -10.84 11.70 15.87
CA THR A 301 -9.74 10.72 15.94
C THR A 301 -8.81 10.83 14.73
N VAL A 302 -8.41 12.07 14.39
CA VAL A 302 -7.50 12.39 13.30
C VAL A 302 -6.61 13.58 13.65
N PHE A 303 -5.48 13.66 12.98
CA PHE A 303 -4.59 14.81 12.96
C PHE A 303 -4.99 15.77 11.85
N ALA A 304 -4.71 17.06 12.08
CA ALA A 304 -4.83 18.10 11.06
C ALA A 304 -3.84 17.85 9.91
N PRO A 305 -4.14 18.34 8.70
CA PRO A 305 -3.30 18.08 7.52
C PRO A 305 -1.95 18.79 7.53
N GLU A 306 -1.72 19.75 8.46
CA GLU A 306 -0.46 20.46 8.58
C GLU A 306 0.52 19.68 9.46
N VAL A 307 1.67 19.31 8.89
CA VAL A 307 2.75 18.60 9.56
C VAL A 307 4.02 19.43 9.54
N ARG A 308 4.62 19.62 10.68
CA ARG A 308 5.96 20.20 10.82
C ARG A 308 7.00 19.09 10.75
N LEU A 309 7.86 19.14 9.75
CA LEU A 309 8.92 18.17 9.53
C LEU A 309 10.13 18.39 10.44
N ALA A 310 11.03 17.42 10.52
CA ALA A 310 12.25 17.46 11.34
C ALA A 310 13.18 18.63 10.99
N ASP A 311 13.20 19.07 9.74
CA ASP A 311 13.98 20.23 9.27
C ASP A 311 13.27 21.58 9.50
N GLY A 312 12.13 21.58 10.17
CA GLY A 312 11.33 22.77 10.50
C GLY A 312 10.39 23.24 9.38
N ARG A 313 10.43 22.64 8.19
CA ARG A 313 9.49 22.95 7.10
C ARG A 313 8.10 22.43 7.43
N SER A 314 7.08 23.12 6.89
CA SER A 314 5.70 22.64 6.93
C SER A 314 5.36 21.83 5.66
N LEU A 315 4.67 20.73 5.86
CA LEU A 315 4.08 19.91 4.81
C LEU A 315 2.56 19.94 4.99
N THR A 316 1.83 20.25 3.93
CA THR A 316 0.37 20.10 3.91
C THR A 316 0.02 18.77 3.23
N VAL A 317 -0.54 17.85 4.00
CA VAL A 317 -1.05 16.57 3.52
C VAL A 317 -2.43 16.80 2.88
N PRO A 318 -2.84 16.05 1.84
CA PRO A 318 -4.11 16.31 1.12
C PRO A 318 -5.38 16.26 1.96
N ALA A 319 -5.38 15.54 3.07
CA ALA A 319 -6.53 15.40 3.97
C ALA A 319 -6.09 15.12 5.42
N PRO A 320 -6.96 15.29 6.43
CA PRO A 320 -6.72 14.82 7.79
C PRO A 320 -6.39 13.32 7.80
N PHE A 321 -5.53 12.89 8.73
CA PHE A 321 -5.04 11.51 8.79
C PHE A 321 -5.11 10.95 10.21
N GLY A 322 -5.33 9.63 10.32
CA GLY A 322 -5.38 8.94 11.61
C GLY A 322 -4.04 8.39 12.06
N THR A 323 -3.14 8.10 11.11
CA THR A 323 -1.83 7.51 11.39
C THR A 323 -0.77 8.14 10.49
N ALA A 324 0.41 8.37 11.05
CA ALA A 324 1.60 8.77 10.30
C ALA A 324 2.75 7.81 10.59
N SER A 325 3.59 7.54 9.59
CA SER A 325 4.79 6.72 9.74
C SER A 325 5.94 7.34 8.94
N PHE A 326 7.10 7.39 9.58
CA PHE A 326 8.30 8.02 9.02
C PHE A 326 9.44 6.99 8.99
N ALA A 327 9.90 6.64 7.81
CA ALA A 327 11.09 5.84 7.58
C ALA A 327 11.89 6.51 6.46
N ALA A 328 12.91 7.27 6.84
CA ALA A 328 13.66 8.12 5.92
C ALA A 328 14.14 7.36 4.68
N PRO A 329 13.96 7.93 3.48
CA PRO A 329 13.44 9.27 3.21
C PRO A 329 11.90 9.36 3.07
N ARG A 330 11.16 8.29 3.32
CA ARG A 330 9.73 8.14 3.03
C ARG A 330 8.86 8.54 4.20
N MET A 331 7.64 8.96 3.87
CA MET A 331 6.59 9.30 4.84
C MET A 331 5.25 8.76 4.35
N LEU A 332 4.47 8.22 5.27
CA LEU A 332 3.13 7.69 5.03
C LEU A 332 2.14 8.42 5.94
N PHE A 333 1.01 8.84 5.38
CA PHE A 333 -0.12 9.41 6.12
C PHE A 333 -1.39 8.65 5.73
N VAL A 334 -2.02 7.97 6.67
CA VAL A 334 -3.21 7.14 6.44
C VAL A 334 -4.45 7.93 6.77
N HIS A 335 -5.35 8.10 5.79
CA HIS A 335 -6.59 8.86 5.90
C HIS A 335 -7.76 7.99 6.36
N ALA A 336 -8.81 8.63 6.86
CA ALA A 336 -10.00 7.94 7.38
C ALA A 336 -10.81 7.19 6.29
N ASP A 337 -10.61 7.53 5.01
CA ASP A 337 -11.27 6.92 3.86
C ASP A 337 -10.57 5.65 3.33
N SER A 338 -9.69 5.04 4.12
CA SER A 338 -8.88 3.88 3.72
C SER A 338 -7.92 4.17 2.56
N THR A 339 -7.56 5.43 2.36
CA THR A 339 -6.47 5.84 1.47
C THR A 339 -5.27 6.32 2.27
N ALA A 340 -4.13 6.42 1.63
CA ALA A 340 -2.94 7.02 2.22
C ALA A 340 -2.20 7.90 1.21
N SER A 341 -1.49 8.89 1.75
CA SER A 341 -0.53 9.71 1.02
C SER A 341 0.88 9.21 1.32
N LEU A 342 1.52 8.58 0.35
CA LEU A 342 2.89 8.08 0.43
C LEU A 342 3.83 9.03 -0.29
N TYR A 343 4.78 9.61 0.43
CA TYR A 343 5.82 10.49 -0.09
C TYR A 343 7.13 9.73 -0.20
N ALA A 344 7.76 9.75 -1.36
CA ALA A 344 9.10 9.20 -1.55
C ALA A 344 10.17 10.06 -0.87
N ARG A 345 9.93 11.37 -0.80
CA ARG A 345 10.73 12.40 -0.12
C ARG A 345 9.83 13.56 0.28
N PRO A 346 10.20 14.38 1.28
CA PRO A 346 9.38 15.51 1.74
C PRO A 346 8.94 16.50 0.64
N ALA A 347 9.76 16.68 -0.39
CA ALA A 347 9.48 17.61 -1.51
C ALA A 347 8.78 16.96 -2.71
N SER A 348 8.50 15.64 -2.66
CA SER A 348 7.82 14.95 -3.77
C SER A 348 6.31 15.13 -3.69
N ALA A 349 5.62 15.02 -4.83
CA ALA A 349 4.18 14.83 -4.82
C ALA A 349 3.83 13.48 -4.15
N PRO A 350 2.75 13.41 -3.37
CA PRO A 350 2.33 12.16 -2.75
C PRO A 350 1.74 11.21 -3.79
N LEU A 351 2.07 9.94 -3.65
CA LEU A 351 1.33 8.87 -4.28
C LEU A 351 0.10 8.53 -3.42
N LYS A 352 -1.07 8.50 -4.03
CA LYS A 352 -2.27 8.00 -3.37
C LYS A 352 -2.31 6.48 -3.43
N VAL A 353 -2.32 5.84 -2.26
CA VAL A 353 -2.49 4.39 -2.10
C VAL A 353 -3.87 4.14 -1.50
N SER A 354 -4.58 3.12 -1.98
CA SER A 354 -5.95 2.80 -1.53
C SER A 354 -6.02 1.40 -0.90
N GLY A 355 -7.06 1.16 -0.10
CA GLY A 355 -7.30 -0.14 0.51
C GLY A 355 -6.42 -0.45 1.73
N LEU A 356 -5.92 0.60 2.41
CA LEU A 356 -5.13 0.44 3.63
C LEU A 356 -6.01 0.51 4.87
N GLY A 357 -5.71 -0.34 5.85
CA GLY A 357 -6.25 -0.22 7.20
C GLY A 357 -5.54 0.84 8.02
N ALA A 358 -6.14 1.20 9.16
CA ALA A 358 -5.56 2.17 10.10
C ALA A 358 -4.18 1.69 10.62
N GLY A 359 -4.00 0.39 10.81
CA GLY A 359 -2.73 -0.22 11.15
C GLY A 359 -1.80 -0.32 9.94
N SER A 360 -1.23 0.80 9.50
CA SER A 360 -0.26 0.84 8.41
C SER A 360 0.98 1.62 8.84
N ALA A 361 2.15 1.14 8.41
CA ALA A 361 3.45 1.72 8.75
C ALA A 361 4.49 1.50 7.64
N LEU A 362 5.61 2.18 7.77
CA LEU A 362 6.82 1.97 6.98
C LEU A 362 7.89 1.32 7.87
N GLY A 363 8.63 0.36 7.34
CA GLY A 363 9.77 -0.25 8.04
C GLY A 363 10.63 -1.07 7.10
N ASP A 364 11.94 -1.00 7.28
CA ASP A 364 12.91 -1.81 6.54
C ASP A 364 13.02 -3.18 7.22
N LEU A 365 12.32 -4.17 6.69
CA LEU A 365 12.25 -5.52 7.25
C LEU A 365 13.23 -6.49 6.61
N ASP A 366 13.63 -6.26 5.36
CA ASP A 366 14.58 -7.14 4.66
C ASP A 366 16.03 -6.64 4.76
N GLY A 367 16.24 -5.44 5.31
CA GLY A 367 17.55 -4.85 5.57
C GLY A 367 18.23 -4.30 4.32
N ASP A 368 17.48 -4.00 3.26
CA ASP A 368 18.01 -3.44 2.02
C ASP A 368 18.13 -1.90 2.04
N GLY A 369 17.65 -1.26 3.11
CA GLY A 369 17.66 0.20 3.28
C GLY A 369 16.48 0.90 2.61
N VAL A 370 15.57 0.16 2.00
CA VAL A 370 14.32 0.68 1.42
C VAL A 370 13.14 0.21 2.27
N PRO A 371 12.44 1.11 2.96
CA PRO A 371 11.36 0.66 3.84
C PRO A 371 10.19 0.05 3.05
N GLU A 372 9.69 -1.07 3.55
CA GLU A 372 8.46 -1.72 3.11
C GLU A 372 7.23 -0.97 3.62
N LEU A 373 6.10 -1.15 2.93
CA LEU A 373 4.79 -0.76 3.41
C LEU A 373 4.12 -1.94 4.11
N LEU A 374 3.93 -1.81 5.41
CA LEU A 374 3.12 -2.70 6.21
C LEU A 374 1.69 -2.19 6.22
N THR A 375 0.70 -3.05 5.99
CA THR A 375 -0.70 -2.62 5.99
C THR A 375 -1.64 -3.71 6.43
N THR A 376 -2.65 -3.34 7.20
CA THR A 376 -3.80 -4.16 7.57
C THR A 376 -4.97 -3.94 6.61
N SER A 377 -6.02 -4.71 6.74
CA SER A 377 -7.23 -4.51 5.93
C SER A 377 -8.06 -3.35 6.47
N PRO A 378 -8.76 -2.59 5.61
CA PRO A 378 -9.64 -1.52 6.06
C PRO A 378 -10.90 -2.13 6.71
N GLN A 379 -10.96 -2.11 8.03
CA GLN A 379 -12.07 -2.69 8.80
C GLN A 379 -12.61 -1.70 9.82
N LEU A 380 -13.93 -1.62 9.93
CA LEU A 380 -14.62 -0.79 10.93
C LEU A 380 -15.00 -1.57 12.18
N GLN A 381 -15.14 -2.90 12.08
CA GLN A 381 -15.54 -3.77 13.19
C GLN A 381 -14.44 -4.79 13.49
N PRO A 382 -14.30 -5.24 14.73
CA PRO A 382 -13.37 -6.30 15.09
C PRO A 382 -13.71 -7.59 14.32
N SER A 383 -12.79 -8.04 13.49
CA SER A 383 -12.89 -9.28 12.71
C SER A 383 -11.48 -9.81 12.44
N PRO A 384 -11.32 -11.04 11.96
CA PRO A 384 -10.02 -11.53 11.51
C PRO A 384 -9.43 -10.57 10.47
N ASP A 385 -8.18 -10.19 10.66
CA ASP A 385 -7.46 -9.26 9.78
C ASP A 385 -6.21 -9.91 9.22
N VAL A 386 -5.62 -9.30 8.22
CA VAL A 386 -4.40 -9.78 7.56
C VAL A 386 -3.40 -8.63 7.51
N LEU A 387 -2.20 -8.85 8.05
CA LEU A 387 -1.08 -7.96 7.81
C LEU A 387 -0.38 -8.37 6.51
N ARG A 388 -0.11 -7.37 5.66
CA ARG A 388 0.68 -7.52 4.43
C ARG A 388 1.93 -6.67 4.54
N VAL A 389 3.04 -7.21 4.07
CA VAL A 389 4.31 -6.50 3.88
C VAL A 389 4.50 -6.34 2.38
N LEU A 390 4.47 -5.12 1.89
CA LEU A 390 4.53 -4.80 0.47
C LEU A 390 5.87 -4.13 0.16
N SER A 391 6.56 -4.64 -0.85
CA SER A 391 7.78 -4.00 -1.36
C SER A 391 7.46 -2.63 -1.97
N LEU A 392 8.32 -1.66 -1.73
CA LEU A 392 8.28 -0.36 -2.37
C LEU A 392 9.53 -0.20 -3.25
N SER A 393 9.34 0.17 -4.51
CA SER A 393 10.48 0.43 -5.39
C SER A 393 11.19 1.74 -4.98
N SER A 394 12.52 1.80 -5.18
CA SER A 394 13.31 3.02 -4.94
C SER A 394 12.88 4.18 -5.82
N ASP A 395 12.48 3.91 -7.05
CA ASP A 395 12.22 4.91 -8.09
C ASP A 395 10.74 5.24 -8.26
N ALA A 396 9.85 4.30 -7.93
CA ALA A 396 8.41 4.51 -7.93
C ALA A 396 7.83 3.99 -6.61
N PRO A 397 7.23 4.86 -5.78
CA PRO A 397 6.69 4.44 -4.47
C PRO A 397 5.38 3.65 -4.63
N MET A 398 5.25 2.83 -5.65
CA MET A 398 4.10 1.95 -5.83
C MET A 398 4.31 0.66 -5.02
N ALA A 399 3.28 0.27 -4.28
CA ALA A 399 3.25 -1.01 -3.60
C ALA A 399 3.21 -2.12 -4.65
N HIS A 400 4.18 -3.00 -4.60
CA HIS A 400 4.28 -4.19 -5.44
C HIS A 400 3.70 -5.41 -4.71
N GLU A 401 3.99 -6.59 -5.23
CA GLU A 401 3.56 -7.87 -4.64
C GLU A 401 3.92 -7.98 -3.16
N PRO A 402 3.07 -8.66 -2.36
CA PRO A 402 3.38 -8.86 -0.96
C PRO A 402 4.61 -9.74 -0.81
N LEU A 403 5.64 -9.21 -0.12
CA LEU A 403 6.80 -9.99 0.32
C LEU A 403 6.40 -11.03 1.35
N TRP A 404 5.39 -10.71 2.13
CA TRP A 404 4.80 -11.57 3.13
C TRP A 404 3.37 -11.15 3.45
N GLN A 405 2.54 -12.11 3.84
CA GLN A 405 1.23 -11.87 4.44
C GLN A 405 0.89 -12.93 5.48
N GLY A 406 0.19 -12.54 6.54
CA GLY A 406 -0.21 -13.43 7.59
C GLY A 406 -1.46 -12.97 8.31
N ALA A 407 -2.23 -13.93 8.83
CA ALA A 407 -3.42 -13.65 9.60
C ALA A 407 -3.05 -13.05 10.97
N LEU A 408 -3.80 -12.05 11.40
CA LEU A 408 -3.75 -11.47 12.74
C LEU A 408 -4.83 -12.09 13.62
N PRO A 409 -4.64 -12.10 14.95
CA PRO A 409 -5.70 -12.48 15.88
C PRO A 409 -6.96 -11.62 15.68
N PRO A 410 -8.16 -12.17 15.96
CA PRO A 410 -9.39 -11.42 15.88
C PRO A 410 -9.33 -10.12 16.69
N GLY A 411 -9.65 -9.01 16.07
CA GLY A 411 -9.59 -7.69 16.66
C GLY A 411 -9.64 -6.63 15.58
N ARG A 412 -9.49 -5.38 15.97
CA ARG A 412 -9.36 -4.25 15.07
C ARG A 412 -7.91 -3.76 15.12
N ALA A 413 -7.10 -4.15 14.16
CA ALA A 413 -5.70 -3.76 14.07
C ALA A 413 -5.59 -2.28 13.69
N LEU A 414 -5.23 -1.43 14.64
CA LEU A 414 -5.23 0.02 14.49
C LEU A 414 -3.84 0.63 14.41
N TYR A 415 -2.85 -0.02 14.99
CA TYR A 415 -1.50 0.52 15.10
C TYR A 415 -0.49 -0.55 14.70
N VAL A 416 0.48 -0.16 13.88
CA VAL A 416 1.61 -1.00 13.50
C VAL A 416 2.89 -0.19 13.68
N VAL A 417 3.86 -0.77 14.34
CA VAL A 417 5.22 -0.21 14.44
C VAL A 417 6.25 -1.30 14.17
N THR A 418 7.42 -0.90 13.73
CA THR A 418 8.57 -1.78 13.60
C THR A 418 9.61 -1.44 14.67
N ALA A 419 10.26 -2.45 15.21
CA ALA A 419 11.24 -2.31 16.29
C ALA A 419 12.35 -3.35 16.16
N ASP A 420 13.57 -2.98 16.51
CA ASP A 420 14.69 -3.90 16.72
C ASP A 420 14.72 -4.29 18.21
N LEU A 421 13.90 -5.30 18.57
CA LEU A 421 13.69 -5.68 19.97
C LEU A 421 14.82 -6.52 20.55
N ASP A 422 15.58 -7.22 19.73
CA ASP A 422 16.66 -8.12 20.18
C ASP A 422 18.07 -7.61 19.88
N GLY A 423 18.19 -6.49 19.15
CA GLY A 423 19.45 -5.82 18.84
C GLY A 423 20.21 -6.45 17.67
N ASP A 424 19.55 -7.29 16.86
CA ASP A 424 20.15 -7.97 15.71
C ASP A 424 20.12 -7.13 14.42
N LYS A 425 19.57 -5.91 14.47
CA LYS A 425 19.34 -4.93 13.39
C LYS A 425 18.31 -5.39 12.35
N ARG A 426 17.53 -6.42 12.66
CA ARG A 426 16.37 -6.83 11.87
C ARG A 426 15.12 -6.43 12.64
N ARG A 427 14.27 -5.69 12.00
CA ARG A 427 13.10 -5.16 12.69
C ARG A 427 11.98 -6.20 12.80
N GLU A 428 11.44 -6.34 13.99
CA GLU A 428 10.18 -7.01 14.27
C GLU A 428 9.02 -6.07 13.99
N VAL A 429 7.82 -6.65 13.86
CA VAL A 429 6.59 -5.89 13.71
C VAL A 429 5.71 -6.09 14.94
N VAL A 430 5.26 -5.00 15.55
CA VAL A 430 4.28 -5.02 16.64
C VAL A 430 2.97 -4.42 16.16
N VAL A 431 1.90 -5.20 16.26
CA VAL A 431 0.53 -4.81 15.87
C VAL A 431 -0.31 -4.62 17.11
N GLY A 432 -0.87 -3.42 17.27
CA GLY A 432 -1.82 -3.09 18.34
C GLY A 432 -3.26 -3.24 17.86
N SER A 433 -4.03 -4.08 18.51
CA SER A 433 -5.42 -4.39 18.15
C SER A 433 -6.39 -4.17 19.29
N TRP A 434 -7.55 -3.58 18.99
CA TRP A 434 -8.69 -3.58 19.92
C TRP A 434 -9.44 -4.89 19.81
N LYS A 435 -9.87 -5.40 20.95
CA LYS A 435 -10.67 -6.61 21.06
C LYS A 435 -12.16 -6.26 21.26
N PRO A 436 -13.07 -7.18 20.92
CA PRO A 436 -14.52 -6.95 21.13
C PRO A 436 -14.93 -6.71 22.58
N ASP A 437 -14.14 -7.17 23.55
CA ASP A 437 -14.36 -6.99 25.00
C ASP A 437 -13.89 -5.62 25.54
N GLY A 438 -13.35 -4.74 24.67
CA GLY A 438 -12.84 -3.43 25.05
C GLY A 438 -11.38 -3.44 25.52
N THR A 439 -10.72 -4.59 25.53
CA THR A 439 -9.29 -4.69 25.84
C THR A 439 -8.44 -4.44 24.58
N SER A 440 -7.12 -4.37 24.74
CA SER A 440 -6.18 -4.34 23.62
C SER A 440 -5.16 -5.44 23.72
N GLU A 441 -4.73 -5.94 22.56
CA GLU A 441 -3.66 -6.93 22.45
C GLU A 441 -2.56 -6.40 21.53
N LEU A 442 -1.33 -6.51 21.99
CA LEU A 442 -0.14 -6.31 21.19
C LEU A 442 0.30 -7.67 20.66
N PHE A 443 0.42 -7.78 19.34
CA PHE A 443 0.84 -8.99 18.65
C PHE A 443 2.19 -8.77 17.98
N LEU A 444 3.18 -9.57 18.35
CA LEU A 444 4.54 -9.49 17.84
C LEU A 444 4.75 -10.47 16.71
N LEU A 445 5.31 -10.00 15.62
CA LEU A 445 5.75 -10.79 14.48
C LEU A 445 7.28 -10.69 14.40
N ARG A 446 7.96 -11.78 14.74
CA ARG A 446 9.43 -11.88 14.70
C ARG A 446 9.91 -12.42 13.39
N GLN A 447 11.10 -11.97 12.97
CA GLN A 447 11.77 -12.54 11.82
C GLN A 447 12.11 -14.02 12.09
N GLY A 448 11.63 -14.89 11.21
CA GLY A 448 12.01 -16.31 11.25
C GLY A 448 13.49 -16.49 10.92
N ALA A 449 14.08 -17.60 11.35
CA ALA A 449 15.42 -17.96 10.90
C ALA A 449 15.47 -18.05 9.37
N PRO A 450 16.56 -17.58 8.74
CA PRO A 450 16.72 -17.57 7.28
C PRO A 450 16.68 -18.96 6.66
#